data_0002c7f13b855fae1055b203fc21bb89
#
_entry.id   0002c7f13b855fae1055b203fc21bb89
#
_cell.length_a   1.000
_cell.length_b   1.000
_cell.length_c   1.000
_cell.angle_alpha   90.00
_cell.angle_beta   90.00
_cell.angle_gamma   90.00
#
_symmetry.space_group_name_H-M   'P 1'
#
loop_
_entity.id
_entity.type
_entity.pdbx_description
1 polymer ?
#
loop_
_entity_poly.entity_id
_entity_poly.type
_entity_poly.pdbx_seq_one_letter_code
_entity_poly.pdbx_strand_id
1 'polypeptide(L)'
;MFLMETKLNKNKGRGILERCSFLDGWEVPKEGFSGGLFLGWMPNLKVNIQHGSKNLIYVELADTSGNPLSISFIYGHPNLAKREEVWVELKSVRSISHRNWLCIGDFNQLLSHEDKFGFKNSRIEGAEAFRQTLFKLELCELEATGQKYTWMNEYEDDSFIMERLDRAFASVEWINSHPHYAFRNQPILRSDHGSIVSDFELRQPSRKRPFKLQRLSRSTQV
;
A
#
# COMPACT_ATOMS: atom_id res chain seq x y z
N MET A 1 3.25 6.73 7.19
CA MET A 1 1.80 6.73 6.87
C MET A 1 1.57 7.49 5.57
N PHE A 2 0.86 6.91 4.63
CA PHE A 2 0.46 7.58 3.39
C PHE A 2 -1.06 7.76 3.36
N LEU A 3 -1.52 8.95 3.04
CA LEU A 3 -2.94 9.30 2.90
C LEU A 3 -3.20 9.88 1.52
N MET A 4 -4.29 9.45 0.92
CA MET A 4 -4.80 9.92 -0.38
C MET A 4 -6.09 10.70 -0.18
N GLU A 5 -6.48 11.49 -1.17
CA GLU A 5 -7.69 12.32 -1.15
C GLU A 5 -7.85 13.17 0.11
N THR A 6 -6.74 13.70 0.62
CA THR A 6 -6.77 14.51 1.85
C THR A 6 -7.58 15.78 1.71
N LYS A 7 -7.83 16.25 0.49
CA LYS A 7 -8.55 17.49 0.15
C LYS A 7 -7.98 18.74 0.86
N LEU A 8 -6.73 18.65 1.30
CA LEU A 8 -6.06 19.73 2.02
C LEU A 8 -5.48 20.77 1.05
N ASN A 9 -5.60 22.02 1.44
CA ASN A 9 -4.86 23.11 0.82
C ASN A 9 -3.39 23.06 1.26
N LYS A 10 -2.52 23.73 0.51
CA LYS A 10 -1.09 23.84 0.81
C LYS A 10 -0.85 24.28 2.28
N ASN A 11 0.12 23.64 2.92
CA ASN A 11 0.54 23.88 4.31
C ASN A 11 -0.52 23.55 5.38
N LYS A 12 -1.47 22.65 5.08
CA LYS A 12 -2.48 22.18 6.04
C LYS A 12 -2.23 20.79 6.60
N GLY A 13 -1.21 20.08 6.10
CA GLY A 13 -0.81 18.75 6.58
C GLY A 13 -0.31 18.71 8.02
N ARG A 14 0.14 19.85 8.57
CA ARG A 14 0.61 19.94 9.96
C ARG A 14 -0.42 19.43 10.98
N GLY A 15 -1.69 19.69 10.79
CA GLY A 15 -2.75 19.18 11.66
C GLY A 15 -2.92 17.65 11.61
N ILE A 16 -2.48 16.99 10.52
CA ILE A 16 -2.42 15.53 10.43
C ILE A 16 -1.24 15.02 11.24
N LEU A 17 -0.05 15.64 11.09
CA LEU A 17 1.14 15.29 11.85
C LEU A 17 0.85 15.29 13.36
N GLU A 18 0.28 16.38 13.86
CA GLU A 18 -0.04 16.54 15.29
C GLU A 18 -1.00 15.47 15.80
N ARG A 19 -2.08 15.18 15.05
CA ARG A 19 -3.09 14.16 15.43
C ARG A 19 -2.56 12.73 15.37
N CYS A 20 -1.63 12.44 14.45
CA CYS A 20 -1.07 11.10 14.26
C CYS A 20 0.26 10.90 14.98
N SER A 21 0.71 11.90 15.76
CA SER A 21 1.99 11.87 16.48
C SER A 21 3.21 11.66 15.55
N PHE A 22 3.11 12.06 14.29
CA PHE A 22 4.26 12.17 13.40
C PHE A 22 4.94 13.52 13.60
N LEU A 23 6.25 13.57 13.50
CA LEU A 23 7.01 14.81 13.65
C LEU A 23 7.45 15.39 12.31
N ASP A 24 7.43 14.57 11.25
CA ASP A 24 7.85 15.01 9.92
C ASP A 24 6.91 14.45 8.84
N GLY A 25 6.83 15.14 7.71
CA GLY A 25 5.96 14.73 6.61
C GLY A 25 6.04 15.66 5.42
N TRP A 26 5.44 15.22 4.34
CA TRP A 26 5.39 15.93 3.09
C TRP A 26 4.01 15.85 2.47
N GLU A 27 3.57 16.92 1.78
CA GLU A 27 2.24 17.02 1.20
C GLU A 27 2.26 17.44 -0.27
N VAL A 28 1.36 16.86 -1.04
CA VAL A 28 0.90 17.41 -2.30
C VAL A 28 -0.48 18.01 -2.06
N PRO A 29 -0.65 19.32 -2.24
CA PRO A 29 -1.94 19.95 -2.03
C PRO A 29 -2.97 19.47 -3.06
N LYS A 30 -4.25 19.57 -2.71
CA LYS A 30 -5.33 19.31 -3.66
C LYS A 30 -5.28 20.25 -4.87
N GLU A 31 -5.80 19.77 -5.99
CA GLU A 31 -6.10 20.57 -7.18
C GLU A 31 -7.63 20.75 -7.30
N GLY A 32 -8.11 21.98 -7.17
CA GLY A 32 -9.54 22.24 -7.17
C GLY A 32 -10.25 21.64 -5.93
N PHE A 33 -11.20 20.73 -6.14
CA PHE A 33 -12.00 20.10 -5.08
C PHE A 33 -11.59 18.66 -4.77
N SER A 34 -10.58 18.10 -5.46
CA SER A 34 -10.20 16.68 -5.35
C SER A 34 -8.70 16.49 -5.14
N GLY A 35 -8.33 15.28 -4.77
CA GLY A 35 -6.94 14.87 -4.60
C GLY A 35 -6.32 15.36 -3.29
N GLY A 36 -5.02 15.58 -3.34
CA GLY A 36 -4.18 15.84 -2.18
C GLY A 36 -3.60 14.56 -1.60
N LEU A 37 -2.26 14.52 -1.51
CA LEU A 37 -1.53 13.39 -0.92
C LEU A 37 -0.77 13.89 0.30
N PHE A 38 -0.60 13.00 1.26
CA PHE A 38 0.16 13.29 2.46
C PHE A 38 0.97 12.06 2.87
N LEU A 39 2.26 12.26 3.10
CA LEU A 39 3.18 11.26 3.63
C LEU A 39 3.73 11.76 4.96
N GLY A 40 3.51 11.01 6.04
CA GLY A 40 4.06 11.31 7.37
C GLY A 40 4.93 10.17 7.87
N TRP A 41 6.03 10.49 8.56
CA TRP A 41 6.96 9.51 9.11
C TRP A 41 7.49 9.90 10.49
N MET A 42 8.06 8.92 11.18
CA MET A 42 8.68 9.12 12.49
C MET A 42 10.06 9.76 12.34
N PRO A 43 10.53 10.54 13.34
CA PRO A 43 11.75 11.33 13.21
C PRO A 43 13.04 10.51 13.10
N ASN A 44 12.99 9.24 13.46
CA ASN A 44 14.10 8.29 13.29
C ASN A 44 14.30 7.79 11.85
N LEU A 45 13.33 8.06 10.96
CA LEU A 45 13.42 7.69 9.54
C LEU A 45 13.94 8.89 8.74
N LYS A 46 15.04 8.69 8.05
CA LYS A 46 15.55 9.66 7.07
C LYS A 46 14.88 9.38 5.73
N VAL A 47 13.85 10.16 5.41
CA VAL A 47 13.10 10.04 4.16
C VAL A 47 13.54 11.16 3.23
N ASN A 48 13.99 10.80 2.04
CA ASN A 48 14.38 11.74 0.99
C ASN A 48 13.31 11.74 -0.11
N ILE A 49 12.56 12.83 -0.21
CA ILE A 49 11.53 13.00 -1.25
C ILE A 49 12.24 13.33 -2.57
N GLN A 50 12.15 12.44 -3.54
CA GLN A 50 12.77 12.60 -4.86
C GLN A 50 11.79 13.15 -5.90
N HIS A 51 10.50 12.79 -5.76
CA HIS A 51 9.47 13.24 -6.68
C HIS A 51 8.11 13.30 -5.99
N GLY A 52 7.27 14.23 -6.41
CA GLY A 52 5.90 14.32 -5.95
C GLY A 52 4.98 15.01 -6.94
N SER A 53 3.87 14.35 -7.21
CA SER A 53 2.78 14.82 -8.05
C SER A 53 1.43 14.57 -7.39
N LYS A 54 0.37 14.93 -8.04
CA LYS A 54 -1.01 14.62 -7.59
C LYS A 54 -1.32 13.12 -7.53
N ASN A 55 -0.53 12.29 -8.21
CA ASN A 55 -0.75 10.85 -8.33
C ASN A 55 0.33 10.00 -7.69
N LEU A 56 1.48 10.58 -7.32
CA LEU A 56 2.62 9.80 -6.88
C LEU A 56 3.53 10.60 -5.95
N ILE A 57 3.96 9.96 -4.86
CA ILE A 57 5.10 10.42 -4.05
C ILE A 57 6.18 9.34 -4.12
N TYR A 58 7.35 9.70 -4.65
CA TYR A 58 8.50 8.81 -4.68
C TYR A 58 9.54 9.24 -3.66
N VAL A 59 9.98 8.30 -2.86
CA VAL A 59 10.96 8.52 -1.79
C VAL A 59 12.09 7.51 -1.85
N GLU A 60 13.23 7.94 -1.34
CA GLU A 60 14.38 7.08 -1.03
C GLU A 60 14.65 7.10 0.46
N LEU A 61 14.97 5.95 1.00
CA LEU A 61 15.37 5.75 2.39
C LEU A 61 16.35 4.57 2.47
N ALA A 62 16.87 4.30 3.67
CA ALA A 62 17.60 3.07 3.95
C ALA A 62 16.71 2.10 4.71
N ASP A 63 16.83 0.80 4.41
CA ASP A 63 16.24 -0.26 5.20
C ASP A 63 16.92 -0.36 6.58
N THR A 64 16.46 -1.27 7.43
CA THR A 64 17.02 -1.49 8.79
C THR A 64 18.48 -1.97 8.76
N SER A 65 18.94 -2.51 7.64
CA SER A 65 20.33 -2.93 7.39
C SER A 65 21.18 -1.84 6.76
N GLY A 66 20.60 -0.68 6.43
CA GLY A 66 21.27 0.45 5.79
C GLY A 66 21.34 0.35 4.26
N ASN A 67 20.65 -0.61 3.64
CA ASN A 67 20.62 -0.71 2.18
C ASN A 67 19.65 0.30 1.57
N PRO A 68 19.96 0.84 0.38
CA PRO A 68 19.05 1.74 -0.32
C PRO A 68 17.70 1.07 -0.62
N LEU A 69 16.63 1.76 -0.30
CA LEU A 69 15.25 1.35 -0.54
C LEU A 69 14.48 2.48 -1.22
N SER A 70 13.82 2.17 -2.31
CA SER A 70 12.91 3.08 -3.03
C SER A 70 11.47 2.71 -2.77
N ILE A 71 10.62 3.69 -2.45
CA ILE A 71 9.18 3.49 -2.31
C ILE A 71 8.42 4.51 -3.15
N SER A 72 7.50 4.03 -3.97
CA SER A 72 6.51 4.85 -4.66
C SER A 72 5.14 4.65 -4.01
N PHE A 73 4.60 5.73 -3.46
CA PHE A 73 3.24 5.79 -2.93
C PHE A 73 2.32 6.26 -4.04
N ILE A 74 1.37 5.42 -4.45
CA ILE A 74 0.57 5.59 -5.66
C ILE A 74 -0.86 5.99 -5.31
N TYR A 75 -1.36 6.98 -6.03
CA TYR A 75 -2.78 7.27 -6.16
C TYR A 75 -3.15 7.30 -7.64
N GLY A 76 -3.61 6.17 -8.14
CA GLY A 76 -4.06 5.98 -9.52
C GLY A 76 -5.18 6.95 -9.86
N HIS A 77 -5.21 7.44 -11.10
CA HIS A 77 -6.24 8.40 -11.47
C HIS A 77 -7.62 7.71 -11.52
N PRO A 78 -8.67 8.22 -10.83
CA PRO A 78 -10.00 7.61 -10.83
C PRO A 78 -10.62 7.56 -12.24
N ASN A 79 -10.35 8.55 -13.09
CA ASN A 79 -10.76 8.51 -14.49
C ASN A 79 -9.83 7.61 -15.31
N LEU A 80 -10.41 6.54 -15.88
CA LEU A 80 -9.70 5.55 -16.69
C LEU A 80 -8.84 6.16 -17.82
N ALA A 81 -9.38 7.16 -18.53
CA ALA A 81 -8.68 7.80 -19.65
C ALA A 81 -7.38 8.51 -19.25
N LYS A 82 -7.20 8.83 -17.95
CA LYS A 82 -6.01 9.51 -17.43
C LYS A 82 -5.06 8.59 -16.68
N ARG A 83 -5.39 7.30 -16.52
CA ARG A 83 -4.52 6.36 -15.80
C ARG A 83 -3.19 6.14 -16.51
N GLU A 84 -3.17 6.20 -17.85
CA GLU A 84 -1.90 6.07 -18.58
C GLU A 84 -0.90 7.17 -18.23
N GLU A 85 -1.34 8.38 -17.87
CA GLU A 85 -0.47 9.45 -17.38
C GLU A 85 0.30 9.01 -16.12
N VAL A 86 -0.40 8.31 -15.20
CA VAL A 86 0.21 7.77 -13.97
C VAL A 86 1.21 6.66 -14.30
N TRP A 87 0.90 5.80 -15.28
CA TRP A 87 1.82 4.73 -15.70
C TRP A 87 3.07 5.29 -16.39
N VAL A 88 2.95 6.37 -17.15
CA VAL A 88 4.09 7.07 -17.75
C VAL A 88 4.96 7.68 -16.67
N GLU A 89 4.36 8.32 -15.67
CA GLU A 89 5.08 8.90 -14.53
C GLU A 89 5.81 7.81 -13.73
N LEU A 90 5.17 6.69 -13.46
CA LEU A 90 5.77 5.56 -12.75
C LEU A 90 6.98 4.98 -13.52
N LYS A 91 6.91 4.91 -14.85
CA LYS A 91 8.03 4.52 -15.72
C LYS A 91 9.20 5.51 -15.60
N SER A 92 8.90 6.81 -15.49
CA SER A 92 9.94 7.83 -15.30
C SER A 92 10.65 7.69 -13.95
N VAL A 93 9.88 7.41 -12.89
CA VAL A 93 10.42 7.13 -11.56
C VAL A 93 11.31 5.88 -11.57
N ARG A 94 10.95 4.83 -12.32
CA ARG A 94 11.77 3.61 -12.45
C ARG A 94 13.19 3.91 -12.92
N SER A 95 13.36 4.89 -13.80
CA SER A 95 14.68 5.23 -14.36
C SER A 95 15.67 5.80 -13.34
N ILE A 96 15.16 6.32 -12.21
CA ILE A 96 15.95 6.93 -11.14
C ILE A 96 15.90 6.12 -9.84
N SER A 97 14.99 5.13 -9.74
CA SER A 97 14.81 4.32 -8.52
C SER A 97 15.94 3.30 -8.35
N HIS A 98 16.22 2.96 -7.10
CA HIS A 98 17.05 1.81 -6.78
C HIS A 98 16.39 0.50 -7.25
N ARG A 99 17.18 -0.55 -7.41
CA ARG A 99 16.65 -1.87 -7.76
C ARG A 99 15.72 -2.44 -6.69
N ASN A 100 16.00 -2.16 -5.42
CA ASN A 100 15.17 -2.49 -4.28
C ASN A 100 13.98 -1.51 -4.21
N TRP A 101 12.90 -1.79 -4.92
CA TRP A 101 11.79 -0.87 -5.15
C TRP A 101 10.43 -1.47 -4.82
N LEU A 102 9.65 -0.74 -4.02
CA LEU A 102 8.27 -1.04 -3.64
C LEU A 102 7.33 0.03 -4.20
N CYS A 103 6.21 -0.37 -4.78
CA CYS A 103 5.10 0.46 -5.18
C CYS A 103 3.86 0.07 -4.38
N ILE A 104 3.23 0.99 -3.66
CA ILE A 104 2.09 0.69 -2.78
C ILE A 104 1.06 1.82 -2.83
N GLY A 105 -0.22 1.48 -2.81
CA GLY A 105 -1.32 2.44 -2.75
C GLY A 105 -2.53 2.01 -3.53
N ASP A 106 -3.41 2.97 -3.81
CA ASP A 106 -4.56 2.79 -4.68
C ASP A 106 -4.16 2.98 -6.14
N PHE A 107 -4.22 1.93 -6.91
CA PHE A 107 -3.93 1.98 -8.35
C PHE A 107 -5.17 2.35 -9.18
N ASN A 108 -6.35 2.39 -8.57
CA ASN A 108 -7.63 2.62 -9.24
C ASN A 108 -7.84 1.70 -10.47
N GLN A 109 -7.18 0.53 -10.50
CA GLN A 109 -7.18 -0.39 -11.63
C GLN A 109 -7.32 -1.85 -11.19
N LEU A 110 -8.30 -2.53 -11.76
CA LEU A 110 -8.46 -3.97 -11.63
C LEU A 110 -7.49 -4.72 -12.55
N LEU A 111 -6.99 -5.86 -12.11
CA LEU A 111 -6.18 -6.76 -12.94
C LEU A 111 -7.00 -7.92 -13.51
N SER A 112 -8.01 -8.40 -12.79
CA SER A 112 -8.82 -9.53 -13.18
C SER A 112 -10.28 -9.39 -12.72
N HIS A 113 -11.17 -10.23 -13.25
CA HIS A 113 -12.57 -10.29 -12.80
C HIS A 113 -12.71 -10.76 -11.35
N GLU A 114 -11.71 -11.42 -10.81
CA GLU A 114 -11.68 -11.86 -9.41
C GLU A 114 -11.49 -10.70 -8.45
N ASP A 115 -10.99 -9.57 -8.94
CA ASP A 115 -10.81 -8.34 -8.17
C ASP A 115 -12.09 -7.54 -7.96
N LYS A 116 -13.22 -8.04 -8.47
CA LYS A 116 -14.53 -7.37 -8.40
C LYS A 116 -15.62 -8.31 -7.90
N PHE A 117 -16.41 -7.82 -6.94
CA PHE A 117 -17.69 -8.38 -6.53
C PHE A 117 -18.83 -7.49 -7.04
N GLY A 118 -19.98 -8.09 -7.37
CA GLY A 118 -21.14 -7.41 -7.94
C GLY A 118 -21.15 -7.48 -9.46
N PHE A 119 -21.73 -6.46 -10.10
CA PHE A 119 -21.87 -6.44 -11.56
C PHE A 119 -20.51 -6.52 -12.27
N LYS A 120 -20.37 -7.45 -13.21
CA LYS A 120 -19.14 -7.68 -13.96
C LYS A 120 -19.35 -7.38 -15.44
N ASN A 121 -18.55 -6.51 -15.99
CA ASN A 121 -18.44 -6.30 -17.42
C ASN A 121 -17.73 -7.51 -18.07
N SER A 122 -18.01 -7.78 -19.35
CA SER A 122 -17.33 -8.82 -20.12
C SER A 122 -15.82 -8.59 -20.25
N ARG A 123 -15.37 -7.33 -20.15
CA ARG A 123 -13.96 -6.91 -20.22
C ARG A 123 -13.66 -5.89 -19.14
N ILE A 124 -12.45 -5.97 -18.57
CA ILE A 124 -11.92 -4.97 -17.64
C ILE A 124 -11.07 -3.99 -18.45
N GLU A 125 -11.60 -2.80 -18.62
CA GLU A 125 -10.89 -1.73 -19.33
C GLU A 125 -9.61 -1.34 -18.58
N GLY A 126 -8.53 -1.08 -19.32
CA GLY A 126 -7.23 -0.69 -18.77
C GLY A 126 -6.38 -1.81 -18.16
N ALA A 127 -6.96 -3.00 -17.89
CA ALA A 127 -6.24 -4.09 -17.24
C ALA A 127 -5.02 -4.56 -18.02
N GLU A 128 -5.15 -4.66 -19.35
CA GLU A 128 -4.04 -5.10 -20.21
C GLU A 128 -2.89 -4.09 -20.23
N ALA A 129 -3.19 -2.79 -20.38
CA ALA A 129 -2.20 -1.73 -20.34
C ALA A 129 -1.47 -1.68 -18.98
N PHE A 130 -2.21 -1.92 -17.89
CA PHE A 130 -1.62 -1.97 -16.56
C PHE A 130 -0.72 -3.20 -16.39
N ARG A 131 -1.15 -4.41 -16.79
CA ARG A 131 -0.30 -5.61 -16.77
C ARG A 131 0.99 -5.42 -17.57
N GLN A 132 0.89 -4.83 -18.78
CA GLN A 132 2.07 -4.53 -19.60
C GLN A 132 2.99 -3.51 -18.92
N THR A 133 2.44 -2.55 -18.18
CA THR A 133 3.23 -1.59 -17.40
C THR A 133 3.98 -2.30 -16.28
N LEU A 134 3.30 -3.13 -15.47
CA LEU A 134 3.93 -3.93 -14.40
C LEU A 134 5.04 -4.83 -14.95
N PHE A 135 4.79 -5.49 -16.09
CA PHE A 135 5.79 -6.33 -16.75
C PHE A 135 7.03 -5.53 -17.19
N LYS A 136 6.84 -4.37 -17.83
CA LYS A 136 7.95 -3.49 -18.25
C LYS A 136 8.75 -2.94 -17.07
N LEU A 137 8.12 -2.76 -15.92
CA LEU A 137 8.74 -2.28 -14.69
C LEU A 137 9.36 -3.41 -13.85
N GLU A 138 9.18 -4.66 -14.28
CA GLU A 138 9.64 -5.87 -13.56
C GLU A 138 9.08 -5.93 -12.12
N LEU A 139 7.81 -5.54 -11.96
CA LEU A 139 7.12 -5.53 -10.68
C LEU A 139 6.23 -6.76 -10.52
N CYS A 140 6.42 -7.46 -9.42
CA CYS A 140 5.60 -8.59 -8.99
C CYS A 140 4.57 -8.11 -7.96
N GLU A 141 3.34 -8.58 -8.06
CA GLU A 141 2.33 -8.32 -7.03
C GLU A 141 2.69 -9.05 -5.74
N LEU A 142 2.56 -8.35 -4.61
CA LEU A 142 2.76 -8.91 -3.29
C LEU A 142 1.43 -9.36 -2.71
N GLU A 143 1.41 -10.58 -2.16
CA GLU A 143 0.21 -11.11 -1.52
C GLU A 143 -0.13 -10.34 -0.25
N ALA A 144 -1.41 -9.98 -0.12
CA ALA A 144 -1.95 -9.40 1.10
C ALA A 144 -2.91 -10.38 1.78
N THR A 145 -2.84 -10.42 3.10
CA THR A 145 -3.81 -11.12 3.95
C THR A 145 -4.96 -10.18 4.34
N GLY A 146 -6.03 -10.72 4.94
CA GLY A 146 -7.18 -9.92 5.39
C GLY A 146 -8.27 -9.78 4.35
N GLN A 147 -8.82 -8.59 4.19
CA GLN A 147 -9.93 -8.35 3.25
C GLN A 147 -9.47 -8.47 1.80
N LYS A 148 -10.24 -9.22 0.98
CA LYS A 148 -9.94 -9.36 -0.45
C LYS A 148 -10.16 -8.05 -1.21
N TYR A 149 -11.27 -7.39 -0.94
CA TYR A 149 -11.66 -6.14 -1.59
C TYR A 149 -11.28 -4.96 -0.70
N THR A 150 -10.72 -3.94 -1.30
CA THR A 150 -10.19 -2.77 -0.58
C THR A 150 -11.03 -1.52 -0.76
N TRP A 151 -11.98 -1.55 -1.68
CA TRP A 151 -12.94 -0.49 -1.95
C TRP A 151 -14.36 -1.03 -2.10
N MET A 152 -15.37 -0.26 -1.71
CA MET A 152 -16.78 -0.52 -1.98
C MET A 152 -17.53 0.77 -2.27
N ASN A 153 -18.57 0.68 -3.11
CA ASN A 153 -19.52 1.77 -3.23
C ASN A 153 -20.50 1.77 -2.04
N GLU A 154 -21.19 2.92 -1.85
CA GLU A 154 -22.14 3.11 -0.73
C GLU A 154 -23.58 2.61 -1.03
N TYR A 155 -23.77 1.84 -2.12
CA TYR A 155 -25.09 1.31 -2.47
C TYR A 155 -25.40 0.02 -1.71
N GLU A 156 -26.67 -0.15 -1.29
CA GLU A 156 -27.13 -1.32 -0.52
C GLU A 156 -27.98 -2.30 -1.37
N ASP A 157 -28.21 -2.01 -2.65
CA ASP A 157 -29.03 -2.76 -3.57
C ASP A 157 -28.21 -3.62 -4.56
N ASP A 158 -28.85 -4.09 -5.63
CA ASP A 158 -28.21 -4.87 -6.71
C ASP A 158 -27.04 -4.14 -7.39
N SER A 159 -26.87 -2.85 -7.15
CA SER A 159 -25.73 -2.06 -7.61
C SER A 159 -24.54 -2.05 -6.65
N PHE A 160 -24.59 -2.82 -5.55
CA PHE A 160 -23.46 -2.98 -4.63
C PHE A 160 -22.24 -3.61 -5.32
N ILE A 161 -21.11 -2.93 -5.22
CA ILE A 161 -19.85 -3.32 -5.85
C ILE A 161 -18.73 -3.22 -4.83
N MET A 162 -17.85 -4.24 -4.80
CA MET A 162 -16.56 -4.16 -4.14
C MET A 162 -15.44 -4.43 -5.13
N GLU A 163 -14.33 -3.72 -4.98
CA GLU A 163 -13.17 -3.81 -5.86
C GLU A 163 -11.85 -3.86 -5.06
N ARG A 164 -10.87 -4.56 -5.62
CA ARG A 164 -9.51 -4.60 -5.09
C ARG A 164 -8.65 -3.60 -5.87
N LEU A 165 -8.59 -2.38 -5.39
CA LEU A 165 -7.90 -1.26 -6.02
C LEU A 165 -6.56 -0.96 -5.35
N ASP A 166 -6.50 -1.14 -4.02
CA ASP A 166 -5.29 -0.92 -3.23
C ASP A 166 -4.42 -2.17 -3.25
N ARG A 167 -3.15 -2.00 -3.63
CA ARG A 167 -2.20 -3.09 -3.87
C ARG A 167 -0.79 -2.71 -3.49
N ALA A 168 0.07 -3.72 -3.42
CA ALA A 168 1.51 -3.55 -3.35
C ALA A 168 2.19 -4.37 -4.44
N PHE A 169 3.17 -3.78 -5.11
CA PHE A 169 4.02 -4.42 -6.10
C PHE A 169 5.47 -4.14 -5.75
N ALA A 170 6.36 -5.10 -6.00
CA ALA A 170 7.77 -4.91 -5.73
C ALA A 170 8.66 -5.56 -6.80
N SER A 171 9.88 -5.03 -6.90
CA SER A 171 10.94 -5.67 -7.66
C SER A 171 11.39 -6.98 -7.01
N VAL A 172 12.00 -7.85 -7.80
CA VAL A 172 12.56 -9.13 -7.29
C VAL A 172 13.63 -8.86 -6.22
N GLU A 173 14.42 -7.81 -6.39
CA GLU A 173 15.43 -7.41 -5.41
C GLU A 173 14.80 -7.01 -4.07
N TRP A 174 13.67 -6.31 -4.09
CA TRP A 174 12.95 -5.98 -2.87
C TRP A 174 12.42 -7.25 -2.17
N ILE A 175 11.81 -8.16 -2.90
CA ILE A 175 11.28 -9.43 -2.36
C ILE A 175 12.40 -10.26 -1.72
N ASN A 176 13.54 -10.34 -2.38
CA ASN A 176 14.69 -11.08 -1.86
C ASN A 176 15.31 -10.43 -0.60
N SER A 177 15.27 -9.09 -0.52
CA SER A 177 15.78 -8.35 0.63
C SER A 177 14.85 -8.39 1.84
N HIS A 178 13.55 -8.65 1.62
CA HIS A 178 12.51 -8.65 2.67
C HIS A 178 11.73 -9.99 2.69
N PRO A 179 12.38 -11.13 2.89
CA PRO A 179 11.74 -12.47 2.77
C PRO A 179 10.63 -12.71 3.81
N HIS A 180 10.53 -11.87 4.83
CA HIS A 180 9.55 -11.96 5.90
C HIS A 180 8.55 -10.80 5.89
N TYR A 181 8.34 -10.18 4.73
CA TYR A 181 7.35 -9.12 4.60
C TYR A 181 5.92 -9.63 4.85
N ALA A 182 5.05 -8.74 5.30
CA ALA A 182 3.62 -8.99 5.34
C ALA A 182 2.83 -7.74 4.94
N PHE A 183 1.80 -7.96 4.14
CA PHE A 183 0.79 -6.95 3.82
C PHE A 183 -0.56 -7.44 4.34
N ARG A 184 -1.32 -6.54 4.94
CA ARG A 184 -2.64 -6.83 5.46
C ARG A 184 -3.62 -5.74 5.05
N ASN A 185 -4.64 -6.13 4.30
CA ASN A 185 -5.79 -5.28 4.02
C ASN A 185 -6.70 -5.26 5.24
N GLN A 186 -6.96 -4.07 5.76
CA GLN A 186 -7.85 -3.85 6.88
C GLN A 186 -9.31 -3.78 6.42
N PRO A 187 -10.28 -4.03 7.31
CA PRO A 187 -11.68 -3.82 7.01
C PRO A 187 -11.97 -2.36 6.59
N ILE A 188 -12.91 -2.20 5.68
CA ILE A 188 -13.42 -0.88 5.27
C ILE A 188 -14.26 -0.33 6.43
N LEU A 189 -13.81 0.78 7.03
CA LEU A 189 -14.45 1.39 8.20
C LEU A 189 -14.44 2.92 8.05
N ARG A 190 -15.60 3.55 8.05
CA ARG A 190 -15.77 5.03 7.95
C ARG A 190 -15.14 5.67 6.70
N SER A 191 -14.90 4.89 5.69
CA SER A 191 -14.37 5.29 4.39
C SER A 191 -14.87 4.28 3.39
N ASP A 192 -14.88 4.59 2.12
CA ASP A 192 -15.12 3.65 1.02
C ASP A 192 -13.89 2.78 0.71
N HIS A 193 -12.72 3.12 1.27
CA HIS A 193 -11.50 2.32 1.19
C HIS A 193 -11.09 1.70 2.53
N GLY A 194 -10.51 0.49 2.46
CA GLY A 194 -9.75 -0.13 3.54
C GLY A 194 -8.28 0.24 3.46
N SER A 195 -7.60 0.37 4.60
CA SER A 195 -6.17 0.65 4.61
C SER A 195 -5.33 -0.61 4.39
N ILE A 196 -4.13 -0.43 3.78
CA ILE A 196 -3.09 -1.46 3.75
C ILE A 196 -2.10 -1.18 4.88
N VAL A 197 -1.85 -2.19 5.72
CA VAL A 197 -0.77 -2.18 6.69
C VAL A 197 0.36 -3.07 6.17
N SER A 198 1.56 -2.52 6.10
CA SER A 198 2.77 -3.23 5.67
C SER A 198 3.75 -3.39 6.83
N ASP A 199 4.30 -4.59 6.96
CA ASP A 199 5.42 -4.89 7.83
C ASP A 199 6.52 -5.52 6.96
N PHE A 200 7.70 -4.92 6.94
CA PHE A 200 8.81 -5.41 6.10
C PHE A 200 9.63 -6.49 6.80
N GLU A 201 9.52 -6.60 8.12
CA GLU A 201 10.23 -7.58 8.94
C GLU A 201 9.28 -8.24 9.93
N LEU A 202 8.37 -9.06 9.45
CA LEU A 202 7.48 -9.77 10.34
C LEU A 202 8.29 -10.71 11.24
N ARG A 203 8.57 -10.28 12.46
CA ARG A 203 9.17 -11.14 13.46
C ARG A 203 8.22 -12.30 13.70
N GLN A 204 8.59 -13.49 13.26
CA GLN A 204 7.84 -14.68 13.64
C GLN A 204 7.70 -14.67 15.16
N PRO A 205 6.47 -14.77 15.70
CA PRO A 205 6.31 -14.90 17.14
C PRO A 205 7.16 -16.09 17.58
N SER A 206 8.10 -15.84 18.49
CA SER A 206 8.93 -16.92 19.05
C SER A 206 7.99 -18.06 19.43
N ARG A 207 8.19 -19.26 18.87
CA ARG A 207 7.38 -20.42 19.16
C ARG A 207 7.26 -20.51 20.69
N LYS A 208 6.09 -20.21 21.25
CA LYS A 208 5.83 -20.44 22.65
C LYS A 208 6.13 -21.91 22.89
N ARG A 209 7.15 -22.20 23.71
CA ARG A 209 7.46 -23.57 24.06
C ARG A 209 6.17 -24.19 24.59
N PRO A 210 5.76 -25.37 24.09
CA PRO A 210 4.53 -25.99 24.58
C PRO A 210 4.66 -26.19 26.09
N PHE A 211 3.63 -25.79 26.84
CA PHE A 211 3.59 -25.93 28.28
C PHE A 211 3.61 -27.43 28.60
N LYS A 212 4.75 -27.95 29.12
CA LYS A 212 4.83 -29.34 29.62
C LYS A 212 4.17 -29.38 31.01
N LEU A 213 2.96 -29.88 31.09
CA LEU A 213 2.35 -30.31 32.37
C LEU A 213 3.17 -31.49 32.91
N GLN A 214 4.00 -31.25 33.91
CA GLN A 214 4.58 -32.34 34.70
C GLN A 214 3.50 -32.85 35.64
N ARG A 215 3.02 -34.09 35.43
CA ARG A 215 2.22 -34.80 36.39
C ARG A 215 3.08 -35.06 37.62
N LEU A 216 2.81 -34.40 38.72
CA LEU A 216 3.32 -34.77 40.03
C LEU A 216 2.65 -36.09 40.43
N SER A 217 3.38 -37.22 40.37
CA SER A 217 2.94 -38.48 40.96
C SER A 217 2.99 -38.34 42.49
N ARG A 218 1.84 -38.34 43.12
CA ARG A 218 1.76 -38.52 44.58
C ARG A 218 2.22 -39.94 44.89
N SER A 219 3.39 -40.09 45.50
CA SER A 219 3.77 -41.31 46.18
C SER A 219 2.97 -41.41 47.45
N THR A 220 2.00 -42.35 47.48
CA THR A 220 1.34 -42.80 48.72
C THR A 220 2.32 -43.77 49.37
N GLN A 221 2.95 -43.35 50.47
CA GLN A 221 3.57 -44.29 51.39
C GLN A 221 2.46 -44.82 52.35
N VAL A 222 2.34 -46.11 52.39
CA VAL A 222 1.65 -46.87 53.42
C VAL A 222 2.70 -47.28 54.44
#